data_2241190bee9a30b61f3e7c96d446622d
#
_entry.id   2241190bee9a30b61f3e7c96d446622d
#
_cell.length_a   1.000
_cell.length_b   1.000
_cell.length_c   1.000
_cell.angle_alpha   90.00
_cell.angle_beta   90.00
_cell.angle_gamma   90.00
#
_symmetry.space_group_name_H-M   'P 1'
#
loop_
_entity.id
_entity.type
_entity.pdbx_description
1 polymer ?
#
loop_
_entity_poly.entity_id
_entity_poly.type
_entity_poly.pdbx_seq_one_letter_code
_entity_poly.pdbx_strand_id
1 'polypeptide(L)'
;MKKILGLLVTAFMLTASALAADLDTPQIGAAVCAPEEADGSVVLHEAPDGRSETLMRYFQGAPLHVLDLADGWAHVRMGMEGDSLEGYIRQERLKYGAEAMREITQYASMPGFESDVIIYQACDEQSDIVETVQGPCGIKIMGYNGQWAAIWGRNGFIPYDVVNDRPDKWDSVSYPVLPLDGEITTEEAVRIFREEVRQKRTEWGLCAEYDDEKLLNEEIQWDCSGVSYEPWRGEASYRVFMMDPMLFTERTSTFSALFAEISTTGEIQKVYNWMPQSGTAVCAPEEESDTVTLYAEPNEDSDMLFGYYSGAIVEVMEVTRTWAHVRVGSEEAALEGWMHTLDLAYTALKERDVPHMARYASAGELTVYAAPDENAEVLRKTNQSADIIGIGSDGWAQLDWNVAKDETEDNRSGFVRLGDDAELGKPSRMEHYFVHPVEGELSFDEAEAKARDYVLHHGPTKDAKTWSKAWMRSRKGILGAACTVALRYNSETREAGFEIWLYQPGTEEDEEGIAVEMTPQGEIIDAAEGFG
;
A
#
# COMPACT_ATOMS: atom_id res chain seq x y z
N MET A 1 -26.23 -62.29 10.42
CA MET A 1 -25.36 -62.06 11.57
C MET A 1 -23.97 -61.65 11.10
N LYS A 2 -23.70 -60.39 10.96
CA LYS A 2 -22.36 -59.87 10.68
C LYS A 2 -22.05 -58.87 11.80
N LYS A 3 -21.04 -59.18 12.61
CA LYS A 3 -20.55 -58.36 13.72
C LYS A 3 -19.81 -57.14 13.14
N ILE A 4 -20.26 -55.96 13.47
CA ILE A 4 -19.56 -54.69 13.22
C ILE A 4 -18.58 -54.53 14.37
N LEU A 5 -17.30 -54.57 14.06
CA LEU A 5 -16.20 -54.30 14.97
C LEU A 5 -15.96 -52.80 14.95
N GLY A 6 -16.37 -52.13 16.02
CA GLY A 6 -16.10 -50.68 16.20
C GLY A 6 -14.64 -50.50 16.63
N LEU A 7 -13.86 -49.87 15.78
CA LEU A 7 -12.51 -49.43 16.11
C LEU A 7 -12.61 -48.05 16.82
N LEU A 8 -12.41 -48.07 18.14
CA LEU A 8 -12.22 -46.85 18.91
C LEU A 8 -10.80 -46.33 18.62
N VAL A 9 -10.71 -45.32 17.77
CA VAL A 9 -9.48 -44.51 17.65
C VAL A 9 -9.49 -43.54 18.80
N THR A 10 -8.79 -43.85 19.88
CA THR A 10 -8.47 -42.94 20.95
C THR A 10 -7.40 -41.99 20.41
N ALA A 11 -7.83 -40.79 19.98
CA ALA A 11 -6.91 -39.68 19.71
C ALA A 11 -6.27 -39.29 21.05
N PHE A 12 -5.03 -39.69 21.26
CA PHE A 12 -4.17 -39.06 22.25
C PHE A 12 -3.89 -37.64 21.75
N MET A 13 -4.66 -36.67 22.21
CA MET A 13 -4.20 -35.29 22.22
C MET A 13 -3.03 -35.23 23.20
N LEU A 14 -1.82 -35.34 22.70
CA LEU A 14 -0.66 -34.80 23.35
C LEU A 14 -0.87 -33.27 23.40
N THR A 15 -1.44 -32.79 24.48
CA THR A 15 -1.22 -31.42 24.89
C THR A 15 0.26 -31.35 25.25
N ALA A 16 1.09 -30.97 24.30
CA ALA A 16 2.37 -30.39 24.61
C ALA A 16 2.02 -29.12 25.40
N SER A 17 2.06 -29.23 26.72
CA SER A 17 2.21 -28.05 27.56
C SER A 17 3.58 -27.50 27.15
N ALA A 18 3.61 -26.48 26.27
CA ALA A 18 4.79 -25.66 26.13
C ALA A 18 5.11 -25.20 27.57
N LEU A 19 6.17 -25.73 28.16
CA LEU A 19 6.76 -25.10 29.34
C LEU A 19 7.06 -23.67 28.86
N ALA A 20 6.47 -22.70 29.54
CA ALA A 20 6.84 -21.30 29.30
C ALA A 20 8.37 -21.23 29.41
N ALA A 21 9.02 -20.64 28.43
CA ALA A 21 10.46 -20.49 28.42
C ALA A 21 10.87 -19.73 29.68
N ASP A 22 11.90 -20.23 30.38
CA ASP A 22 12.42 -19.54 31.54
C ASP A 22 13.33 -18.38 31.11
N LEU A 23 12.68 -17.23 30.85
CA LEU A 23 13.36 -16.02 30.38
C LEU A 23 14.35 -15.42 31.38
N ASP A 24 14.34 -15.89 32.64
CA ASP A 24 15.19 -15.41 33.74
C ASP A 24 16.49 -16.19 33.85
N THR A 25 16.60 -17.35 33.22
CA THR A 25 17.83 -18.16 33.29
C THR A 25 18.90 -17.58 32.35
N PRO A 26 20.02 -17.08 32.91
CA PRO A 26 21.11 -16.52 32.10
C PRO A 26 21.70 -17.56 31.15
N GLN A 27 21.76 -17.19 29.85
CA GLN A 27 22.34 -18.01 28.81
C GLN A 27 23.03 -17.16 27.73
N ILE A 28 23.98 -17.75 27.02
CA ILE A 28 24.63 -17.16 25.85
C ILE A 28 23.64 -17.16 24.68
N GLY A 29 23.69 -16.11 23.86
CA GLY A 29 22.83 -15.97 22.70
C GLY A 29 21.88 -14.77 22.79
N ALA A 30 20.71 -14.89 22.19
CA ALA A 30 19.74 -13.81 22.13
C ALA A 30 19.22 -13.42 23.53
N ALA A 31 19.05 -12.13 23.74
CA ALA A 31 18.42 -11.58 24.93
C ALA A 31 17.86 -10.17 24.61
N VAL A 32 17.09 -9.62 25.54
CA VAL A 32 16.60 -8.24 25.47
C VAL A 32 16.82 -7.51 26.79
N CYS A 33 16.96 -6.19 26.72
CA CYS A 33 17.02 -5.34 27.90
C CYS A 33 15.69 -5.37 28.68
N ALA A 34 15.75 -5.51 29.99
CA ALA A 34 14.61 -5.55 30.90
C ALA A 34 14.90 -4.71 32.17
N PRO A 35 14.69 -3.38 32.12
CA PRO A 35 14.83 -2.51 33.28
C PRO A 35 13.80 -2.86 34.36
N GLU A 36 13.97 -2.33 35.58
CA GLU A 36 13.00 -2.54 36.68
C GLU A 36 11.64 -1.94 36.37
N GLU A 37 11.66 -0.74 35.80
CA GLU A 37 10.44 -0.03 35.32
C GLU A 37 10.42 -0.10 33.80
N ALA A 38 9.29 -0.38 33.20
CA ALA A 38 9.17 -0.63 31.77
C ALA A 38 9.56 0.59 30.91
N ASP A 39 9.35 1.81 31.39
CA ASP A 39 9.77 3.07 30.77
C ASP A 39 11.20 3.50 31.16
N GLY A 40 11.90 2.64 31.92
CA GLY A 40 13.28 2.84 32.34
C GLY A 40 14.28 2.45 31.25
N SER A 41 15.57 2.47 31.64
CA SER A 41 16.67 2.06 30.76
C SER A 41 17.67 1.15 31.48
N VAL A 42 18.32 0.31 30.68
CA VAL A 42 19.42 -0.56 31.12
C VAL A 42 20.73 0.07 30.69
N VAL A 43 21.71 0.10 31.61
CA VAL A 43 23.04 0.71 31.36
C VAL A 43 23.98 -0.31 30.76
N LEU A 44 24.57 0.01 29.62
CA LEU A 44 25.72 -0.67 29.06
C LEU A 44 27.01 -0.02 29.60
N HIS A 45 27.84 -0.79 30.25
CA HIS A 45 29.11 -0.37 30.88
C HIS A 45 30.32 -0.81 30.05
N GLU A 46 31.39 -0.04 30.08
CA GLU A 46 32.68 -0.40 29.45
C GLU A 46 33.33 -1.65 30.09
N ALA A 47 33.16 -1.83 31.39
CA ALA A 47 33.70 -2.97 32.15
C ALA A 47 32.64 -3.53 33.13
N PRO A 48 32.82 -4.78 33.63
CA PRO A 48 31.87 -5.41 34.56
C PRO A 48 31.95 -4.79 35.97
N ASP A 49 31.85 -3.49 36.03
CA ASP A 49 31.84 -2.68 37.26
C ASP A 49 30.82 -1.54 37.09
N GLY A 50 29.86 -1.42 38.00
CA GLY A 50 28.87 -0.36 38.02
C GLY A 50 29.42 1.07 38.18
N ARG A 51 30.72 1.23 38.36
CA ARG A 51 31.44 2.50 38.41
C ARG A 51 32.22 2.79 37.11
N SER A 52 32.32 1.83 36.20
CA SER A 52 32.97 2.03 34.93
C SER A 52 32.16 3.00 34.05
N GLU A 53 32.75 3.47 32.99
CA GLU A 53 32.11 4.38 32.03
C GLU A 53 30.78 3.81 31.50
N THR A 54 29.77 4.68 31.38
CA THR A 54 28.51 4.35 30.74
C THR A 54 28.66 4.59 29.25
N LEU A 55 28.65 3.53 28.46
CA LEU A 55 28.72 3.62 27.01
C LEU A 55 27.39 4.09 26.41
N MET A 56 26.27 3.48 26.88
CA MET A 56 24.93 3.74 26.38
C MET A 56 23.88 3.32 27.42
N ARG A 57 22.67 3.86 27.29
CA ARG A 57 21.46 3.42 28.02
C ARG A 57 20.45 2.92 27.00
N TYR A 58 19.94 1.70 27.18
CA TYR A 58 19.01 1.07 26.26
C TYR A 58 17.63 0.92 26.88
N PHE A 59 16.58 1.16 26.09
CA PHE A 59 15.19 0.99 26.52
C PHE A 59 14.81 -0.50 26.65
N GLN A 60 13.68 -0.76 27.30
CA GLN A 60 13.12 -2.10 27.41
C GLN A 60 12.90 -2.72 26.03
N GLY A 61 13.21 -4.02 25.92
CA GLY A 61 13.05 -4.77 24.66
C GLY A 61 14.16 -4.53 23.64
N ALA A 62 15.14 -3.65 23.89
CA ALA A 62 16.29 -3.49 23.00
C ALA A 62 17.04 -4.83 22.88
N PRO A 63 17.19 -5.37 21.64
CA PRO A 63 17.78 -6.69 21.42
C PRO A 63 19.31 -6.66 21.56
N LEU A 64 19.84 -7.77 22.00
CA LEU A 64 21.29 -7.96 22.16
C LEU A 64 21.67 -9.44 22.04
N HIS A 65 22.96 -9.68 21.87
CA HIS A 65 23.56 -11.00 21.89
C HIS A 65 24.49 -11.11 23.10
N VAL A 66 24.25 -12.07 23.98
CA VAL A 66 25.11 -12.39 25.14
C VAL A 66 26.28 -13.21 24.63
N LEU A 67 27.49 -12.68 24.81
CA LEU A 67 28.75 -13.31 24.39
C LEU A 67 29.36 -14.17 25.49
N ASP A 68 29.24 -13.72 26.76
CA ASP A 68 29.78 -14.40 27.93
C ASP A 68 29.03 -13.99 29.22
N LEU A 69 29.09 -14.83 30.22
CA LEU A 69 28.43 -14.65 31.51
C LEU A 69 29.43 -14.90 32.67
N ALA A 70 29.68 -13.89 33.49
CA ALA A 70 30.56 -14.00 34.66
C ALA A 70 30.13 -13.07 35.80
N ASP A 71 30.18 -13.53 37.03
CA ASP A 71 30.07 -12.74 38.27
C ASP A 71 28.86 -11.77 38.32
N GLY A 72 27.71 -12.21 37.79
CA GLY A 72 26.47 -11.42 37.72
C GLY A 72 26.45 -10.36 36.61
N TRP A 73 27.43 -10.41 35.70
CA TRP A 73 27.50 -9.58 34.49
C TRP A 73 27.39 -10.41 33.22
N ALA A 74 26.77 -9.86 32.22
CA ALA A 74 26.76 -10.37 30.83
C ALA A 74 27.65 -9.47 29.99
N HIS A 75 28.63 -10.06 29.30
CA HIS A 75 29.32 -9.41 28.20
C HIS A 75 28.41 -9.51 26.98
N VAL A 76 28.05 -8.39 26.40
CA VAL A 76 27.00 -8.32 25.36
C VAL A 76 27.45 -7.51 24.16
N ARG A 77 26.87 -7.85 23.01
CA ARG A 77 26.87 -7.05 21.81
C ARG A 77 25.45 -6.58 21.57
N MET A 78 25.25 -5.27 21.47
CA MET A 78 23.93 -4.66 21.25
C MET A 78 23.52 -4.78 19.79
N GLY A 79 22.20 -4.97 19.53
CA GLY A 79 21.66 -5.19 18.19
C GLY A 79 21.65 -6.67 17.79
N MET A 80 21.13 -6.94 16.59
CA MET A 80 20.98 -8.31 16.08
C MET A 80 22.13 -8.74 15.15
N GLU A 81 22.66 -7.82 14.35
CA GLU A 81 23.76 -8.06 13.41
C GLU A 81 24.58 -6.77 13.18
N GLY A 82 25.85 -6.92 12.80
CA GLY A 82 26.71 -5.85 12.30
C GLY A 82 27.53 -5.12 13.38
N ASP A 83 27.96 -3.91 13.04
CA ASP A 83 28.81 -3.06 13.90
C ASP A 83 27.98 -2.48 15.04
N SER A 84 28.11 -3.09 16.17
CA SER A 84 27.32 -2.83 17.36
C SER A 84 28.21 -2.58 18.56
N LEU A 85 27.70 -1.82 19.51
CA LEU A 85 28.43 -1.49 20.71
C LEU A 85 28.56 -2.73 21.63
N GLU A 86 29.78 -3.08 22.03
CA GLU A 86 30.04 -4.13 23.00
C GLU A 86 30.28 -3.54 24.37
N GLY A 87 29.90 -4.29 25.42
CA GLY A 87 30.09 -3.88 26.80
C GLY A 87 29.44 -4.86 27.79
N TYR A 88 29.17 -4.38 28.99
CA TYR A 88 28.69 -5.19 30.08
C TYR A 88 27.36 -4.70 30.64
N ILE A 89 26.42 -5.62 30.84
CA ILE A 89 25.12 -5.39 31.47
C ILE A 89 24.96 -6.31 32.67
N ARG A 90 24.29 -5.87 33.73
CA ARG A 90 23.89 -6.74 34.85
C ARG A 90 22.95 -7.82 34.36
N GLN A 91 23.22 -9.09 34.64
CA GLN A 91 22.42 -10.25 34.24
C GLN A 91 20.95 -10.12 34.64
N GLU A 92 20.66 -9.55 35.81
CA GLU A 92 19.31 -9.30 36.33
C GLU A 92 18.50 -8.26 35.54
N ARG A 93 19.15 -7.55 34.60
CA ARG A 93 18.53 -6.54 33.68
C ARG A 93 18.30 -7.07 32.28
N LEU A 94 18.36 -8.38 32.12
CA LEU A 94 18.14 -9.06 30.84
C LEU A 94 17.04 -10.10 30.96
N LYS A 95 16.36 -10.34 29.83
CA LYS A 95 15.56 -11.53 29.60
C LYS A 95 16.17 -12.29 28.43
N TYR A 96 16.28 -13.59 28.56
CA TYR A 96 17.09 -14.44 27.70
C TYR A 96 16.25 -15.29 26.75
N GLY A 97 16.83 -15.64 25.62
CA GLY A 97 16.18 -16.45 24.57
C GLY A 97 15.48 -15.61 23.49
N ALA A 98 15.21 -16.24 22.37
CA ALA A 98 14.49 -15.61 21.26
C ALA A 98 13.02 -15.31 21.63
N GLU A 99 12.43 -16.09 22.51
CA GLU A 99 11.07 -15.89 23.04
C GLU A 99 10.96 -14.54 23.77
N ALA A 100 12.03 -14.11 24.47
CA ALA A 100 12.04 -12.82 25.15
C ALA A 100 11.76 -11.63 24.22
N MET A 101 12.16 -11.74 22.94
CA MET A 101 11.90 -10.70 21.96
C MET A 101 10.41 -10.54 21.63
N ARG A 102 9.59 -11.57 21.87
CA ARG A 102 8.14 -11.54 21.63
C ARG A 102 7.34 -11.28 22.91
N GLU A 103 7.83 -11.73 24.04
CA GLU A 103 7.13 -11.60 25.34
C GLU A 103 7.39 -10.26 26.02
N ILE A 104 8.58 -9.68 25.83
CA ILE A 104 8.94 -8.40 26.44
C ILE A 104 8.56 -7.26 25.49
N THR A 105 7.54 -6.50 25.88
CA THR A 105 7.10 -5.32 25.14
C THR A 105 8.25 -4.35 24.90
N GLN A 106 8.41 -3.91 23.68
CA GLN A 106 9.45 -2.97 23.29
C GLN A 106 9.04 -1.53 23.60
N TYR A 107 10.04 -0.74 23.92
CA TYR A 107 9.96 0.70 24.11
C TYR A 107 11.00 1.39 23.21
N ALA A 108 10.60 2.45 22.56
CA ALA A 108 11.48 3.27 21.73
C ALA A 108 11.03 4.73 21.73
N SER A 109 11.93 5.64 21.42
CA SER A 109 11.61 7.02 21.10
C SER A 109 11.61 7.19 19.58
N MET A 110 10.75 8.08 19.06
CA MET A 110 10.67 8.36 17.61
C MET A 110 10.63 9.88 17.36
N PRO A 111 11.76 10.58 17.58
CA PRO A 111 11.84 11.99 17.26
C PRO A 111 11.71 12.24 15.76
N GLY A 112 11.05 13.35 15.40
CA GLY A 112 11.02 13.87 14.03
C GLY A 112 12.23 14.76 13.76
N PHE A 113 12.77 14.65 12.55
CA PHE A 113 13.86 15.48 12.03
C PHE A 113 13.37 16.19 10.76
N GLU A 114 13.56 17.52 10.70
CA GLU A 114 13.17 18.33 9.54
C GLU A 114 14.19 18.30 8.39
N SER A 115 15.43 17.91 8.69
CA SER A 115 16.55 17.82 7.74
C SER A 115 17.10 16.39 7.66
N ASP A 116 17.94 16.17 6.66
CA ASP A 116 18.63 14.90 6.48
C ASP A 116 19.36 14.47 7.74
N VAL A 117 19.30 13.17 8.05
CA VAL A 117 19.96 12.55 9.20
C VAL A 117 21.04 11.61 8.72
N ILE A 118 22.27 11.87 9.13
CA ILE A 118 23.40 10.99 8.84
C ILE A 118 23.52 9.94 9.93
N ILE A 119 23.55 8.67 9.53
CA ILE A 119 23.74 7.51 10.39
C ILE A 119 25.20 7.09 10.32
N TYR A 120 25.87 7.05 11.44
CA TYR A 120 27.28 6.70 11.60
C TYR A 120 27.45 5.28 12.14
N GLN A 121 28.53 4.63 11.76
CA GLN A 121 28.88 3.29 12.20
C GLN A 121 29.23 3.22 13.70
N ALA A 122 29.78 4.29 14.26
CA ALA A 122 30.13 4.43 15.66
C ALA A 122 29.65 5.76 16.23
N CYS A 123 29.69 5.93 17.56
CA CYS A 123 29.44 7.20 18.24
C CYS A 123 30.55 8.23 17.99
N ASP A 124 30.90 8.46 16.71
CA ASP A 124 31.95 9.36 16.24
C ASP A 124 31.58 9.85 14.84
N GLU A 125 31.48 11.16 14.64
CA GLU A 125 31.20 11.78 13.33
C GLU A 125 32.31 11.54 12.28
N GLN A 126 33.46 11.03 12.70
CA GLN A 126 34.54 10.64 11.79
C GLN A 126 34.52 9.16 11.41
N SER A 127 33.61 8.38 11.98
CA SER A 127 33.39 7.00 11.57
C SER A 127 32.71 6.92 10.21
N ASP A 128 32.70 5.74 9.61
CA ASP A 128 32.04 5.50 8.34
C ASP A 128 30.55 5.84 8.43
N ILE A 129 30.03 6.43 7.35
CA ILE A 129 28.60 6.70 7.21
C ILE A 129 27.91 5.43 6.73
N VAL A 130 26.97 4.94 7.53
CA VAL A 130 26.13 3.78 7.17
C VAL A 130 25.09 4.18 6.12
N GLU A 131 24.40 5.31 6.36
CA GLU A 131 23.31 5.81 5.52
C GLU A 131 23.05 7.29 5.79
N THR A 132 22.43 7.96 4.82
CA THR A 132 21.82 9.28 5.00
C THR A 132 20.32 9.16 4.74
N VAL A 133 19.50 9.43 5.75
CA VAL A 133 18.04 9.45 5.65
C VAL A 133 17.58 10.85 5.32
N GLN A 134 16.85 11.02 4.22
CA GLN A 134 16.34 12.34 3.82
C GLN A 134 15.24 12.83 4.76
N GLY A 135 15.28 14.10 5.12
CA GLY A 135 14.23 14.76 5.89
C GLY A 135 13.09 15.31 5.02
N PRO A 136 11.89 15.56 5.59
CA PRO A 136 11.54 15.30 7.00
C PRO A 136 11.32 13.81 7.27
N CYS A 137 11.87 13.30 8.39
CA CYS A 137 11.78 11.87 8.72
C CYS A 137 11.65 11.64 10.23
N GLY A 138 11.10 10.48 10.63
CA GLY A 138 11.12 9.97 11.98
C GLY A 138 12.20 8.89 12.13
N ILE A 139 13.06 8.98 13.14
CA ILE A 139 14.09 7.99 13.44
C ILE A 139 13.77 7.28 14.74
N LYS A 140 13.73 5.96 14.71
CA LYS A 140 13.44 5.11 15.84
C LYS A 140 14.68 4.89 16.68
N ILE A 141 14.67 5.31 17.94
CA ILE A 141 15.78 5.25 18.89
C ILE A 141 15.53 4.16 19.92
N MET A 142 16.48 3.25 20.12
CA MET A 142 16.43 2.20 21.13
C MET A 142 17.35 2.45 22.33
N GLY A 143 18.24 3.44 22.24
CA GLY A 143 19.16 3.78 23.32
C GLY A 143 19.84 5.12 23.11
N TYR A 144 20.46 5.67 24.16
CA TYR A 144 21.10 6.99 24.13
C TYR A 144 22.18 7.10 25.20
N ASN A 145 23.13 8.06 25.01
CA ASN A 145 24.14 8.40 26.03
C ASN A 145 24.23 9.91 26.34
N GLY A 146 23.31 10.72 25.80
CA GLY A 146 23.28 12.17 25.98
C GLY A 146 23.95 12.97 24.87
N GLN A 147 24.67 12.32 23.96
CA GLN A 147 25.28 12.93 22.77
C GLN A 147 24.95 12.14 21.51
N TRP A 148 24.72 10.84 21.66
CA TRP A 148 24.44 9.90 20.60
C TRP A 148 23.20 9.07 20.91
N ALA A 149 22.47 8.70 19.89
CA ALA A 149 21.40 7.74 19.98
C ALA A 149 21.67 6.51 19.10
N ALA A 150 21.39 5.34 19.64
CA ALA A 150 21.40 4.07 18.90
C ALA A 150 20.05 3.86 18.22
N ILE A 151 20.08 3.56 16.93
CA ILE A 151 18.86 3.43 16.12
C ILE A 151 18.37 1.99 16.11
N TRP A 152 17.05 1.85 15.98
CA TRP A 152 16.39 0.56 15.87
C TRP A 152 16.38 0.06 14.41
N GLY A 153 16.62 -1.24 14.23
CA GLY A 153 16.48 -1.92 12.93
C GLY A 153 17.54 -1.58 11.88
N ARG A 154 18.43 -0.67 12.19
CA ARG A 154 19.63 -0.33 11.41
C ARG A 154 20.78 -0.25 12.37
N ASN A 155 21.89 -0.90 12.05
CA ASN A 155 23.06 -0.81 12.88
C ASN A 155 23.70 0.55 12.68
N GLY A 156 23.65 1.42 13.70
CA GLY A 156 24.27 2.72 13.61
C GLY A 156 23.82 3.69 14.69
N PHE A 157 24.42 4.88 14.64
CA PHE A 157 24.27 5.92 15.64
C PHE A 157 24.03 7.26 14.97
N ILE A 158 23.25 8.11 15.64
CA ILE A 158 23.04 9.49 15.21
C ILE A 158 23.48 10.45 16.33
N PRO A 159 24.07 11.61 16.01
CA PRO A 159 24.23 12.68 16.97
C PRO A 159 22.85 13.15 17.45
N TYR A 160 22.57 12.99 18.72
CA TYR A 160 21.27 13.33 19.27
C TYR A 160 21.35 13.66 20.76
N ASP A 161 21.06 14.91 21.11
CA ASP A 161 21.05 15.37 22.50
C ASP A 161 19.69 15.06 23.14
N VAL A 162 19.57 13.86 23.67
CA VAL A 162 18.35 13.38 24.34
C VAL A 162 18.35 13.81 25.80
N VAL A 163 17.81 14.97 26.09
CA VAL A 163 17.71 15.42 27.48
C VAL A 163 16.38 15.02 28.13
N ASN A 164 15.31 14.77 27.37
CA ASN A 164 13.96 14.56 27.94
C ASN A 164 13.05 13.57 27.19
N ASP A 165 13.53 12.79 26.23
CA ASP A 165 12.67 11.84 25.54
C ASP A 165 12.33 10.66 26.45
N ARG A 166 11.03 10.49 26.69
CA ARG A 166 10.51 9.26 27.29
C ARG A 166 10.18 8.28 26.17
N PRO A 167 10.61 7.04 26.28
CA PRO A 167 10.26 6.03 25.29
C PRO A 167 8.76 5.73 25.38
N ASP A 168 8.14 5.63 24.22
CA ASP A 168 6.76 5.18 24.09
C ASP A 168 6.70 3.65 23.98
N LYS A 169 5.59 3.10 24.46
CA LYS A 169 5.30 1.68 24.31
C LYS A 169 5.00 1.33 22.85
N TRP A 170 5.65 0.30 22.34
CA TRP A 170 5.51 -0.14 20.96
C TRP A 170 4.68 -1.42 20.85
N ASP A 171 3.38 -1.30 21.14
CA ASP A 171 2.41 -2.39 21.05
C ASP A 171 1.53 -2.31 19.80
N SER A 172 1.63 -1.24 19.02
CA SER A 172 0.88 -1.01 17.77
C SER A 172 1.75 -1.04 16.51
N VAL A 173 3.04 -1.36 16.62
CA VAL A 173 3.99 -1.38 15.51
C VAL A 173 4.74 -2.71 15.48
N SER A 174 4.87 -3.29 14.28
CA SER A 174 5.66 -4.51 14.07
C SER A 174 7.16 -4.25 14.25
N TYR A 175 7.89 -5.26 14.72
CA TYR A 175 9.33 -5.19 14.89
C TYR A 175 10.03 -6.52 14.60
N PRO A 176 11.32 -6.50 14.18
CA PRO A 176 12.06 -7.71 13.88
C PRO A 176 12.34 -8.52 15.14
N VAL A 177 12.21 -9.84 15.01
CA VAL A 177 12.51 -10.84 16.03
C VAL A 177 13.30 -12.00 15.42
N LEU A 178 13.87 -12.86 16.26
CA LEU A 178 14.47 -14.11 15.81
C LEU A 178 13.40 -15.20 15.63
N PRO A 179 13.61 -16.15 14.69
CA PRO A 179 12.78 -17.34 14.62
C PRO A 179 12.96 -18.21 15.86
N LEU A 180 11.88 -18.87 16.29
CA LEU A 180 11.88 -19.82 17.39
C LEU A 180 12.20 -21.23 16.89
N ASP A 181 12.55 -22.13 17.82
CA ASP A 181 12.80 -23.53 17.51
C ASP A 181 11.56 -24.17 16.86
N GLY A 182 11.75 -24.73 15.68
CA GLY A 182 10.69 -25.36 14.89
C GLY A 182 9.97 -24.42 13.91
N GLU A 183 10.29 -23.15 13.91
CA GLU A 183 9.88 -22.22 12.85
C GLU A 183 10.78 -22.35 11.62
N ILE A 184 10.27 -21.97 10.46
CA ILE A 184 11.05 -21.98 9.20
C ILE A 184 12.17 -20.92 9.26
N THR A 185 13.19 -21.10 8.44
CA THR A 185 14.26 -20.09 8.26
C THR A 185 13.89 -19.05 7.21
N THR A 186 14.64 -17.96 7.17
CA THR A 186 14.53 -16.93 6.12
C THR A 186 14.70 -17.51 4.73
N GLU A 187 15.69 -18.40 4.53
CA GLU A 187 15.94 -19.08 3.26
C GLU A 187 14.78 -19.99 2.85
N GLU A 188 14.18 -20.64 3.84
CA GLU A 188 13.01 -21.48 3.61
C GLU A 188 11.79 -20.66 3.22
N ALA A 189 11.56 -19.51 3.85
CA ALA A 189 10.51 -18.57 3.49
C ALA A 189 10.68 -18.06 2.05
N VAL A 190 11.90 -17.67 1.66
CA VAL A 190 12.22 -17.29 0.28
C VAL A 190 11.96 -18.44 -0.69
N ARG A 191 12.37 -19.67 -0.35
CA ARG A 191 12.15 -20.85 -1.20
C ARG A 191 10.65 -21.12 -1.41
N ILE A 192 9.85 -21.02 -0.35
CA ILE A 192 8.39 -21.21 -0.41
C ILE A 192 7.77 -20.19 -1.35
N PHE A 193 8.09 -18.90 -1.18
CA PHE A 193 7.50 -17.85 -2.02
C PHE A 193 7.94 -17.95 -3.48
N ARG A 194 9.21 -18.24 -3.74
CA ARG A 194 9.72 -18.47 -5.11
C ARG A 194 8.97 -19.60 -5.82
N GLU A 195 8.71 -20.69 -5.13
CA GLU A 195 7.95 -21.81 -5.71
C GLU A 195 6.49 -21.43 -5.99
N GLU A 196 5.86 -20.69 -5.11
CA GLU A 196 4.49 -20.18 -5.29
C GLU A 196 4.38 -19.24 -6.49
N VAL A 197 5.34 -18.32 -6.64
CA VAL A 197 5.41 -17.41 -7.81
C VAL A 197 5.52 -18.24 -9.10
N ARG A 198 6.37 -19.25 -9.13
CA ARG A 198 6.53 -20.11 -10.32
C ARG A 198 5.23 -20.81 -10.72
N GLN A 199 4.45 -21.25 -9.73
CA GLN A 199 3.19 -21.96 -9.98
C GLN A 199 2.06 -21.02 -10.37
N LYS A 200 1.99 -19.83 -9.78
CA LYS A 200 0.85 -18.91 -9.90
C LYS A 200 1.12 -17.66 -10.74
N ARG A 201 2.29 -17.51 -11.34
CA ARG A 201 2.66 -16.29 -12.10
C ARG A 201 1.62 -15.88 -13.15
N THR A 202 1.02 -16.84 -13.86
CA THR A 202 -0.01 -16.57 -14.85
C THR A 202 -1.34 -16.15 -14.20
N GLU A 203 -1.70 -16.77 -13.08
CA GLU A 203 -2.89 -16.40 -12.29
C GLU A 203 -2.75 -14.97 -11.73
N TRP A 204 -1.53 -14.59 -11.34
CA TRP A 204 -1.22 -13.26 -10.83
C TRP A 204 -0.95 -12.21 -11.91
N GLY A 205 -1.10 -12.55 -13.18
CA GLY A 205 -0.96 -11.63 -14.30
C GLY A 205 0.47 -11.17 -14.57
N LEU A 206 1.50 -11.84 -14.06
CA LEU A 206 2.88 -11.52 -14.38
C LEU A 206 3.13 -11.75 -15.88
N CYS A 207 3.91 -10.87 -16.50
CA CYS A 207 4.22 -11.00 -17.92
C CYS A 207 4.95 -12.31 -18.24
N ALA A 208 4.80 -12.78 -19.48
CA ALA A 208 5.36 -14.06 -19.93
C ALA A 208 6.89 -14.15 -19.83
N GLU A 209 7.57 -13.02 -19.76
CA GLU A 209 9.02 -12.96 -19.61
C GLU A 209 9.53 -13.44 -18.25
N TYR A 210 8.66 -13.49 -17.21
CA TYR A 210 8.98 -14.11 -15.92
C TYR A 210 8.80 -15.63 -15.98
N ASP A 211 9.53 -16.28 -16.88
CA ASP A 211 9.55 -17.74 -17.00
C ASP A 211 10.39 -18.41 -15.89
N ASP A 212 10.44 -19.73 -15.90
CA ASP A 212 11.19 -20.51 -14.90
C ASP A 212 12.70 -20.22 -14.93
N GLU A 213 13.28 -19.97 -16.10
CA GLU A 213 14.70 -19.67 -16.23
C GLU A 213 15.01 -18.35 -15.54
N LYS A 214 14.22 -17.32 -15.81
CA LYS A 214 14.40 -15.99 -15.24
C LYS A 214 14.16 -15.94 -13.73
N LEU A 215 13.11 -16.61 -13.24
CA LEU A 215 12.80 -16.66 -11.82
C LEU A 215 13.84 -17.43 -10.99
N LEU A 216 14.67 -18.27 -11.63
CA LEU A 216 15.70 -19.06 -10.97
C LEU A 216 17.12 -18.50 -11.11
N ASN A 217 17.34 -17.57 -12.04
CA ASN A 217 18.65 -16.96 -12.24
C ASN A 217 18.85 -15.73 -11.32
N GLU A 218 20.05 -15.14 -11.36
CA GLU A 218 20.43 -13.98 -10.55
C GLU A 218 19.82 -12.66 -11.03
N GLU A 219 19.06 -12.65 -12.13
CA GLU A 219 18.42 -11.43 -12.64
C GLU A 219 17.28 -10.97 -11.74
N ILE A 220 16.62 -11.90 -11.05
CA ILE A 220 15.56 -11.59 -10.08
C ILE A 220 16.14 -11.68 -8.67
N GLN A 221 16.03 -10.60 -7.94
CA GLN A 221 16.44 -10.55 -6.54
C GLN A 221 15.29 -11.02 -5.64
N TRP A 222 15.65 -11.86 -4.68
CA TRP A 222 14.76 -12.34 -3.64
C TRP A 222 15.30 -11.89 -2.30
N ASP A 223 14.52 -11.12 -1.58
CA ASP A 223 14.89 -10.60 -0.27
C ASP A 223 13.87 -10.98 0.79
N CYS A 224 14.34 -11.10 2.01
CA CYS A 224 13.50 -11.33 3.18
C CYS A 224 14.09 -10.58 4.37
N SER A 225 13.37 -9.63 4.89
CA SER A 225 13.78 -8.81 6.04
C SER A 225 13.84 -9.57 7.38
N GLY A 226 13.70 -10.90 7.37
CA GLY A 226 13.61 -11.73 8.58
C GLY A 226 12.19 -11.81 9.14
N VAL A 227 12.07 -12.29 10.38
CA VAL A 227 10.79 -12.44 11.06
C VAL A 227 10.37 -11.11 11.66
N SER A 228 9.16 -10.67 11.36
CA SER A 228 8.51 -9.51 11.97
C SER A 228 7.43 -9.97 12.93
N TYR A 229 7.39 -9.43 14.14
CA TYR A 229 6.38 -9.71 15.15
C TYR A 229 5.39 -8.56 15.28
N GLU A 230 4.10 -8.89 15.30
CA GLU A 230 2.99 -7.96 15.46
C GLU A 230 2.38 -8.10 16.86
N PRO A 231 2.78 -7.27 17.85
CA PRO A 231 2.39 -7.45 19.24
C PRO A 231 0.86 -7.39 19.47
N TRP A 232 0.15 -6.60 18.69
CA TRP A 232 -1.33 -6.48 18.79
C TRP A 232 -2.08 -7.73 18.32
N ARG A 233 -1.43 -8.58 17.50
CA ARG A 233 -1.96 -9.88 17.06
C ARG A 233 -1.37 -11.05 17.84
N GLY A 234 -0.18 -10.86 18.42
CA GLY A 234 0.62 -11.94 18.99
C GLY A 234 1.17 -12.90 17.94
N GLU A 235 1.33 -12.44 16.71
CA GLU A 235 1.73 -13.23 15.55
C GLU A 235 3.08 -12.76 15.00
N ALA A 236 3.83 -13.70 14.43
CA ALA A 236 5.07 -13.42 13.73
C ALA A 236 4.99 -13.96 12.30
N SER A 237 5.53 -13.21 11.35
CA SER A 237 5.54 -13.57 9.94
C SER A 237 6.80 -13.10 9.24
N TYR A 238 7.09 -13.69 8.10
CA TYR A 238 8.11 -13.25 7.16
C TYR A 238 7.48 -12.35 6.11
N ARG A 239 8.19 -11.29 5.71
CA ARG A 239 7.92 -10.56 4.47
C ARG A 239 8.99 -10.90 3.46
N VAL A 240 8.59 -11.57 2.39
CA VAL A 240 9.48 -11.99 1.31
C VAL A 240 9.15 -11.23 0.06
N PHE A 241 10.17 -10.64 -0.56
CA PHE A 241 10.06 -9.79 -1.74
C PHE A 241 10.70 -10.47 -2.95
N MET A 242 10.03 -10.35 -4.09
CA MET A 242 10.58 -10.56 -5.41
C MET A 242 10.79 -9.19 -6.05
N MET A 243 12.02 -8.88 -6.44
CA MET A 243 12.38 -7.60 -7.04
C MET A 243 13.06 -7.84 -8.40
N ASP A 244 12.57 -7.15 -9.42
CA ASP A 244 13.27 -7.10 -10.71
C ASP A 244 14.13 -5.84 -10.76
N PRO A 245 15.47 -5.95 -10.79
CA PRO A 245 16.35 -4.79 -10.82
C PRO A 245 16.14 -3.87 -12.02
N MET A 246 15.58 -4.38 -13.14
CA MET A 246 15.22 -3.52 -14.27
C MET A 246 14.03 -2.61 -14.00
N LEU A 247 13.15 -3.00 -13.06
CA LEU A 247 12.01 -2.22 -12.63
C LEU A 247 12.27 -1.45 -11.33
N PHE A 248 13.45 -1.68 -10.72
CA PHE A 248 13.85 -1.05 -9.47
C PHE A 248 14.71 0.17 -9.78
N THR A 249 14.06 1.31 -9.91
CA THR A 249 14.71 2.61 -10.00
C THR A 249 14.45 3.39 -8.71
N GLU A 250 15.13 4.48 -8.45
CA GLU A 250 14.79 5.38 -7.33
C GLU A 250 13.33 5.82 -7.39
N ARG A 251 12.76 5.93 -8.59
CA ARG A 251 11.36 6.26 -8.87
C ARG A 251 10.36 5.17 -8.48
N THR A 252 10.73 3.90 -8.64
CA THR A 252 9.80 2.77 -8.58
C THR A 252 9.97 1.90 -7.34
N SER A 253 10.86 2.25 -6.42
CA SER A 253 11.16 1.45 -5.21
C SER A 253 9.93 1.02 -4.40
N THR A 254 8.81 1.74 -4.54
CA THR A 254 7.55 1.43 -3.89
C THR A 254 6.47 0.84 -4.80
N PHE A 255 6.67 0.87 -6.14
CA PHE A 255 5.57 0.61 -7.09
C PHE A 255 5.68 -0.73 -7.83
N SER A 256 6.85 -1.33 -7.90
CA SER A 256 7.06 -2.52 -8.74
C SER A 256 7.69 -3.67 -7.96
N ALA A 257 6.93 -4.23 -7.02
CA ALA A 257 7.34 -5.38 -6.24
C ALA A 257 6.21 -6.41 -6.10
N LEU A 258 6.58 -7.67 -6.08
CA LEU A 258 5.73 -8.77 -5.65
C LEU A 258 6.23 -9.22 -4.27
N PHE A 259 5.38 -9.23 -3.25
CA PHE A 259 5.78 -9.72 -1.95
C PHE A 259 4.68 -10.52 -1.25
N ALA A 260 5.09 -11.38 -0.32
CA ALA A 260 4.19 -12.18 0.47
C ALA A 260 4.44 -12.03 1.96
N GLU A 261 3.37 -12.16 2.74
CA GLU A 261 3.41 -12.43 4.17
C GLU A 261 3.29 -13.95 4.36
N ILE A 262 4.29 -14.53 5.02
CA ILE A 262 4.40 -15.98 5.24
C ILE A 262 4.47 -16.22 6.74
N SER A 263 3.62 -17.10 7.28
CA SER A 263 3.66 -17.48 8.68
C SER A 263 5.00 -18.14 9.04
N THR A 264 5.34 -18.16 10.31
CA THR A 264 6.55 -18.86 10.79
C THR A 264 6.49 -20.39 10.62
N THR A 265 5.33 -20.93 10.23
CA THR A 265 5.16 -22.34 9.85
C THR A 265 5.22 -22.58 8.34
N GLY A 266 5.40 -21.54 7.52
CA GLY A 266 5.54 -21.64 6.07
C GLY A 266 4.24 -21.51 5.27
N GLU A 267 3.15 -21.10 5.88
CA GLU A 267 1.88 -20.83 5.18
C GLU A 267 1.89 -19.41 4.59
N ILE A 268 1.61 -19.28 3.30
CA ILE A 268 1.44 -17.98 2.65
C ILE A 268 0.09 -17.41 3.07
N GLN A 269 0.10 -16.33 3.84
CA GLN A 269 -1.08 -15.68 4.40
C GLN A 269 -1.66 -14.65 3.43
N LYS A 270 -0.79 -13.89 2.76
CA LYS A 270 -1.19 -12.82 1.85
C LYS A 270 -0.11 -12.57 0.80
N VAL A 271 -0.54 -12.21 -0.41
CA VAL A 271 0.34 -11.80 -1.51
C VAL A 271 -0.07 -10.42 -2.01
N TYR A 272 0.90 -9.57 -2.21
CA TYR A 272 0.73 -8.23 -2.76
C TYR A 272 1.49 -8.16 -4.08
N ASN A 273 0.77 -7.93 -5.16
CA ASN A 273 1.34 -7.86 -6.49
C ASN A 273 1.26 -6.41 -7.02
N TRP A 274 2.41 -5.75 -7.05
CA TRP A 274 2.58 -4.41 -7.62
C TRP A 274 3.49 -4.42 -8.85
N MET A 275 3.75 -5.61 -9.40
CA MET A 275 4.51 -5.77 -10.65
C MET A 275 3.67 -5.30 -11.84
N PRO A 276 4.31 -4.95 -12.97
CA PRO A 276 3.61 -4.73 -14.22
C PRO A 276 2.69 -5.91 -14.56
N GLN A 277 1.40 -5.63 -14.72
CA GLN A 277 0.36 -6.63 -14.93
C GLN A 277 -0.78 -6.06 -15.77
N SER A 278 -1.54 -6.93 -16.41
CA SER A 278 -2.77 -6.54 -17.10
C SER A 278 -3.88 -6.12 -16.11
N GLY A 279 -4.80 -5.31 -16.57
CA GLY A 279 -5.89 -4.74 -15.77
C GLY A 279 -5.73 -3.25 -15.54
N THR A 280 -6.18 -2.75 -14.40
CA THR A 280 -6.14 -1.31 -14.12
C THR A 280 -4.76 -0.84 -13.67
N ALA A 281 -4.33 0.28 -14.23
CA ALA A 281 -3.17 1.04 -13.77
C ALA A 281 -3.45 2.55 -13.87
N VAL A 282 -2.56 3.37 -13.33
CA VAL A 282 -2.58 4.82 -13.47
C VAL A 282 -1.23 5.35 -13.95
N CYS A 283 -1.26 6.43 -14.69
CA CYS A 283 -0.06 7.17 -15.08
C CYS A 283 0.65 7.73 -13.84
N ALA A 284 1.94 7.44 -13.69
CA ALA A 284 2.77 7.85 -12.56
C ALA A 284 4.12 8.39 -13.06
N PRO A 285 4.16 9.59 -13.63
CA PRO A 285 5.40 10.21 -14.11
C PRO A 285 6.34 10.52 -12.94
N GLU A 286 7.62 10.81 -13.24
CA GLU A 286 8.62 11.14 -12.21
C GLU A 286 8.26 12.39 -11.42
N GLU A 287 7.94 13.45 -12.14
CA GLU A 287 7.44 14.69 -11.56
C GLU A 287 5.93 14.75 -11.76
N GLU A 288 5.18 15.10 -10.72
CA GLU A 288 3.69 15.16 -10.78
C GLU A 288 3.17 16.08 -11.89
N SER A 289 3.97 17.09 -12.28
CA SER A 289 3.62 18.04 -13.35
C SER A 289 3.88 17.52 -14.75
N ASP A 290 4.63 16.43 -14.88
CA ASP A 290 5.00 15.82 -16.16
C ASP A 290 3.87 14.93 -16.69
N THR A 291 4.06 14.44 -17.91
CA THR A 291 3.10 13.55 -18.57
C THR A 291 3.75 12.21 -18.92
N VAL A 292 2.98 11.15 -18.83
CA VAL A 292 3.33 9.85 -19.39
C VAL A 292 2.97 9.82 -20.86
N THR A 293 3.94 9.46 -21.70
CA THR A 293 3.74 9.44 -23.15
C THR A 293 3.08 8.15 -23.62
N LEU A 294 2.02 8.27 -24.40
CA LEU A 294 1.41 7.19 -25.17
C LEU A 294 2.04 7.16 -26.57
N TYR A 295 2.67 6.05 -26.92
CA TYR A 295 3.31 5.80 -28.21
C TYR A 295 2.46 4.90 -29.11
N ALA A 296 2.59 5.05 -30.43
CA ALA A 296 1.91 4.18 -31.39
C ALA A 296 2.45 2.73 -31.37
N GLU A 297 3.75 2.55 -31.11
CA GLU A 297 4.43 1.26 -31.06
C GLU A 297 5.31 1.20 -29.80
N PRO A 298 5.72 -0.01 -29.30
CA PRO A 298 6.53 -0.18 -28.10
C PRO A 298 7.99 0.20 -28.34
N ASN A 299 8.21 1.43 -28.72
CA ASN A 299 9.54 1.99 -28.98
C ASN A 299 9.48 3.53 -28.92
N GLU A 300 10.50 4.18 -28.32
CA GLU A 300 10.56 5.63 -28.10
C GLU A 300 10.73 6.44 -29.40
N ASP A 301 11.13 5.81 -30.50
CA ASP A 301 11.27 6.44 -31.81
C ASP A 301 9.96 6.46 -32.58
N SER A 302 8.89 5.84 -32.07
CA SER A 302 7.57 5.83 -32.71
C SER A 302 6.81 7.13 -32.47
N ASP A 303 5.73 7.33 -33.23
CA ASP A 303 4.89 8.51 -33.10
C ASP A 303 4.29 8.61 -31.69
N MET A 304 4.45 9.77 -31.05
CA MET A 304 3.79 10.14 -29.82
C MET A 304 2.32 10.48 -30.13
N LEU A 305 1.40 9.73 -29.55
CA LEU A 305 -0.03 9.96 -29.72
C LEU A 305 -0.54 11.02 -28.73
N PHE A 306 -0.28 10.80 -27.43
CA PHE A 306 -0.73 11.68 -26.35
C PHE A 306 0.27 11.70 -25.18
N GLY A 307 0.22 12.77 -24.37
CA GLY A 307 0.83 12.83 -23.05
C GLY A 307 -0.25 12.91 -21.97
N TYR A 308 -0.25 11.97 -21.03
CA TYR A 308 -1.24 11.88 -19.95
C TYR A 308 -0.66 12.34 -18.62
N TYR A 309 -1.44 13.12 -17.88
CA TYR A 309 -1.04 13.60 -16.55
C TYR A 309 -1.05 12.48 -15.52
N SER A 310 -0.34 12.72 -14.41
CA SER A 310 -0.32 11.84 -13.24
C SER A 310 -1.75 11.49 -12.79
N GLY A 311 -1.99 10.23 -12.45
CA GLY A 311 -3.29 9.73 -12.02
C GLY A 311 -4.28 9.38 -13.14
N ALA A 312 -3.98 9.70 -14.41
CA ALA A 312 -4.85 9.27 -15.51
C ALA A 312 -4.96 7.74 -15.52
N ILE A 313 -6.20 7.24 -15.43
CA ILE A 313 -6.50 5.81 -15.35
C ILE A 313 -6.35 5.16 -16.71
N VAL A 314 -5.69 4.01 -16.77
CA VAL A 314 -5.47 3.23 -17.98
C VAL A 314 -5.87 1.77 -17.79
N GLU A 315 -6.42 1.16 -18.83
CA GLU A 315 -6.61 -0.30 -18.91
C GLU A 315 -5.40 -0.90 -19.60
N VAL A 316 -4.64 -1.72 -18.89
CA VAL A 316 -3.50 -2.47 -19.43
C VAL A 316 -3.98 -3.77 -20.03
N MET A 317 -3.92 -3.89 -21.36
CA MET A 317 -4.37 -5.06 -22.11
C MET A 317 -3.29 -6.14 -22.18
N GLU A 318 -2.05 -5.72 -22.37
CA GLU A 318 -0.87 -6.60 -22.45
C GLU A 318 0.33 -5.89 -21.82
N VAL A 319 1.21 -6.65 -21.19
CA VAL A 319 2.40 -6.12 -20.54
C VAL A 319 3.62 -6.97 -20.86
N THR A 320 4.72 -6.29 -21.18
CA THR A 320 6.08 -6.81 -21.18
C THR A 320 6.84 -6.23 -19.98
N ARG A 321 8.13 -6.54 -19.82
CA ARG A 321 8.93 -5.91 -18.75
C ARG A 321 9.11 -4.40 -18.92
N THR A 322 9.10 -3.89 -20.14
CA THR A 322 9.43 -2.49 -20.45
C THR A 322 8.26 -1.71 -21.01
N TRP A 323 7.28 -2.38 -21.63
CA TRP A 323 6.17 -1.74 -22.31
C TRP A 323 4.83 -2.34 -21.88
N ALA A 324 3.84 -1.50 -21.72
CA ALA A 324 2.44 -1.85 -21.53
C ALA A 324 1.61 -1.40 -22.71
N HIS A 325 0.84 -2.30 -23.32
CA HIS A 325 -0.20 -1.95 -24.28
C HIS A 325 -1.43 -1.53 -23.50
N VAL A 326 -1.83 -0.29 -23.67
CA VAL A 326 -2.85 0.33 -22.84
C VAL A 326 -3.98 0.92 -23.68
N ARG A 327 -5.14 1.00 -23.05
CA ARG A 327 -6.30 1.77 -23.52
C ARG A 327 -6.60 2.86 -22.49
N VAL A 328 -6.80 4.11 -22.94
CA VAL A 328 -7.14 5.26 -22.09
C VAL A 328 -8.45 5.86 -22.59
N GLY A 329 -9.46 5.86 -21.72
CA GLY A 329 -10.80 6.38 -22.02
C GLY A 329 -11.89 5.30 -21.96
N SER A 330 -13.13 5.71 -22.27
CA SER A 330 -14.29 4.81 -22.29
C SER A 330 -14.32 3.94 -23.56
N GLU A 331 -15.17 2.88 -23.59
CA GLU A 331 -15.30 2.00 -24.77
C GLU A 331 -15.58 2.74 -26.07
N GLU A 332 -16.28 3.88 -26.03
CA GLU A 332 -16.68 4.64 -27.21
C GLU A 332 -15.69 5.75 -27.60
N ALA A 333 -14.81 6.14 -26.66
CA ALA A 333 -13.85 7.23 -26.85
C ALA A 333 -12.55 6.91 -26.14
N ALA A 334 -11.79 5.96 -26.67
CA ALA A 334 -10.50 5.57 -26.13
C ALA A 334 -9.38 5.73 -27.16
N LEU A 335 -8.18 5.93 -26.66
CA LEU A 335 -6.94 5.75 -27.41
C LEU A 335 -6.23 4.49 -26.93
N GLU A 336 -5.72 3.73 -27.90
CA GLU A 336 -4.86 2.57 -27.65
C GLU A 336 -3.43 2.88 -28.08
N GLY A 337 -2.45 2.36 -27.34
CA GLY A 337 -1.05 2.53 -27.64
C GLY A 337 -0.16 1.92 -26.56
N TRP A 338 1.07 2.38 -26.51
CA TRP A 338 2.08 1.81 -25.65
C TRP A 338 2.65 2.86 -24.69
N MET A 339 2.80 2.49 -23.42
CA MET A 339 3.46 3.30 -22.40
C MET A 339 4.60 2.50 -21.76
N HIS A 340 5.61 3.19 -21.23
CA HIS A 340 6.63 2.53 -20.43
C HIS A 340 6.03 1.94 -19.14
N THR A 341 6.39 0.71 -18.80
CA THR A 341 5.93 0.05 -17.57
C THR A 341 6.34 0.80 -16.30
N LEU A 342 7.47 1.50 -16.34
CA LEU A 342 7.97 2.30 -15.20
C LEU A 342 7.18 3.59 -14.96
N ASP A 343 6.44 4.06 -15.95
CA ASP A 343 5.61 5.26 -15.84
C ASP A 343 4.17 4.95 -15.43
N LEU A 344 3.90 3.69 -15.03
CA LEU A 344 2.59 3.22 -14.59
C LEU A 344 2.67 2.63 -13.17
N ALA A 345 1.65 2.92 -12.37
CA ALA A 345 1.41 2.29 -11.09
C ALA A 345 0.20 1.33 -11.22
N TYR A 346 0.44 0.05 -10.95
CA TYR A 346 -0.52 -1.02 -11.24
C TYR A 346 -1.43 -1.30 -10.06
N THR A 347 -2.64 -1.72 -10.35
CA THR A 347 -3.76 -2.06 -9.47
C THR A 347 -4.65 -0.86 -9.08
N ALA A 348 -5.94 -1.13 -8.85
CA ALA A 348 -6.91 -0.14 -8.39
C ALA A 348 -6.51 0.55 -7.06
N LEU A 349 -5.72 -0.11 -6.21
CA LEU A 349 -5.23 0.51 -4.98
C LEU A 349 -4.32 1.70 -5.26
N LYS A 350 -3.52 1.64 -6.33
CA LYS A 350 -2.60 2.70 -6.73
C LYS A 350 -3.31 3.94 -7.27
N GLU A 351 -4.55 3.83 -7.72
CA GLU A 351 -5.37 5.00 -8.07
C GLU A 351 -5.53 5.99 -6.90
N ARG A 352 -5.45 5.49 -5.65
CA ARG A 352 -5.59 6.32 -4.44
C ARG A 352 -4.26 6.82 -3.89
N ASP A 353 -3.16 6.18 -4.26
CA ASP A 353 -1.80 6.55 -3.81
C ASP A 353 -1.15 7.59 -4.74
N VAL A 354 -1.44 7.52 -6.04
CA VAL A 354 -0.88 8.43 -7.06
C VAL A 354 -1.72 9.71 -7.11
N PRO A 355 -1.11 10.89 -7.02
CA PRO A 355 -1.83 12.15 -7.17
C PRO A 355 -2.48 12.27 -8.55
N HIS A 356 -3.78 12.52 -8.60
CA HIS A 356 -4.49 12.80 -9.83
C HIS A 356 -4.34 14.26 -10.22
N MET A 357 -3.85 14.49 -11.42
CA MET A 357 -3.60 15.82 -11.98
C MET A 357 -4.48 16.04 -13.22
N ALA A 358 -5.08 17.20 -13.30
CA ALA A 358 -5.81 17.60 -14.49
C ALA A 358 -5.54 19.06 -14.83
N ARG A 359 -5.79 19.44 -16.08
CA ARG A 359 -5.89 20.84 -16.47
C ARG A 359 -7.35 21.22 -16.65
N TYR A 360 -7.70 22.33 -16.07
CA TYR A 360 -9.00 22.91 -16.28
C TYR A 360 -9.04 23.67 -17.61
N ALA A 361 -9.95 23.32 -18.50
CA ALA A 361 -10.25 24.07 -19.70
C ALA A 361 -11.53 24.89 -19.49
N SER A 362 -11.44 26.21 -19.62
CA SER A 362 -12.61 27.07 -19.77
C SER A 362 -12.70 27.48 -21.23
N ALA A 363 -13.75 27.06 -21.89
CA ALA A 363 -14.08 27.47 -23.25
C ALA A 363 -15.58 27.71 -23.33
N GLY A 364 -16.03 28.35 -24.42
CA GLY A 364 -17.44 28.40 -24.75
C GLY A 364 -18.01 26.99 -24.99
N GLU A 365 -18.88 26.83 -25.98
CA GLU A 365 -19.37 25.49 -26.34
C GLU A 365 -18.20 24.60 -26.83
N LEU A 366 -17.95 23.48 -26.14
CA LEU A 366 -17.03 22.44 -26.55
C LEU A 366 -17.77 21.34 -27.29
N THR A 367 -17.24 20.92 -28.44
CA THR A 367 -17.71 19.72 -29.16
C THR A 367 -16.81 18.56 -28.76
N VAL A 368 -17.41 17.49 -28.22
CA VAL A 368 -16.74 16.28 -27.77
C VAL A 368 -16.87 15.21 -28.84
N TYR A 369 -15.74 14.63 -29.24
CA TYR A 369 -15.63 13.64 -30.31
C TYR A 369 -15.22 12.28 -29.75
N ALA A 370 -15.57 11.21 -30.45
CA ALA A 370 -15.20 9.83 -30.14
C ALA A 370 -13.70 9.54 -30.35
N ALA A 371 -13.03 10.33 -31.20
CA ALA A 371 -11.60 10.22 -31.47
C ALA A 371 -11.02 11.63 -31.72
N PRO A 372 -9.68 11.81 -31.61
CA PRO A 372 -9.02 13.08 -31.87
C PRO A 372 -8.95 13.38 -33.40
N ASP A 373 -10.10 13.42 -34.05
CA ASP A 373 -10.31 13.69 -35.47
C ASP A 373 -11.60 14.48 -35.66
N GLU A 374 -11.55 15.60 -36.38
CA GLU A 374 -12.72 16.43 -36.66
C GLU A 374 -13.82 15.71 -37.49
N ASN A 375 -13.48 14.59 -38.14
CA ASN A 375 -14.43 13.75 -38.85
C ASN A 375 -14.98 12.60 -38.00
N ALA A 376 -14.51 12.46 -36.77
CA ALA A 376 -15.02 11.46 -35.84
C ALA A 376 -16.47 11.76 -35.44
N GLU A 377 -17.13 10.76 -34.88
CA GLU A 377 -18.49 10.91 -34.35
C GLU A 377 -18.49 11.98 -33.23
N VAL A 378 -19.47 12.88 -33.32
CA VAL A 378 -19.71 13.86 -32.24
C VAL A 378 -20.56 13.19 -31.18
N LEU A 379 -19.96 12.97 -30.02
CA LEU A 379 -20.63 12.35 -28.88
C LEU A 379 -21.62 13.32 -28.22
N ARG A 380 -21.16 14.55 -27.96
CA ARG A 380 -21.97 15.59 -27.31
C ARG A 380 -21.39 16.98 -27.52
N LYS A 381 -22.19 17.98 -27.15
CA LYS A 381 -21.75 19.37 -26.98
C LYS A 381 -21.96 19.79 -25.52
N THR A 382 -21.01 20.48 -24.96
CA THR A 382 -21.07 20.95 -23.57
C THR A 382 -20.63 22.39 -23.46
N ASN A 383 -21.32 23.16 -22.63
CA ASN A 383 -20.91 24.51 -22.22
C ASN A 383 -20.24 24.50 -20.82
N GLN A 384 -19.94 23.32 -20.32
CA GLN A 384 -19.31 23.15 -19.03
C GLN A 384 -17.78 23.13 -19.21
N SER A 385 -17.12 23.67 -18.24
CA SER A 385 -15.69 23.46 -18.07
C SER A 385 -15.40 21.99 -17.81
N ALA A 386 -14.30 21.51 -18.35
CA ALA A 386 -13.93 20.10 -18.28
C ALA A 386 -12.50 19.93 -17.79
N ASP A 387 -12.29 18.85 -17.04
CA ASP A 387 -10.96 18.41 -16.62
C ASP A 387 -10.31 17.62 -17.76
N ILE A 388 -9.09 18.02 -18.12
CA ILE A 388 -8.29 17.42 -19.18
C ILE A 388 -7.22 16.56 -18.54
N ILE A 389 -7.23 15.26 -18.86
CA ILE A 389 -6.26 14.27 -18.36
C ILE A 389 -5.11 14.01 -19.33
N GLY A 390 -5.24 14.38 -20.59
CA GLY A 390 -4.20 14.15 -21.60
C GLY A 390 -4.26 15.15 -22.75
N ILE A 391 -3.11 15.40 -23.38
CA ILE A 391 -2.95 16.35 -24.49
C ILE A 391 -2.14 15.70 -25.62
N GLY A 392 -2.68 15.78 -26.84
CA GLY A 392 -1.99 15.41 -28.08
C GLY A 392 -1.14 16.55 -28.64
N SER A 393 -0.18 16.20 -29.48
CA SER A 393 0.76 17.17 -30.11
C SER A 393 0.10 18.11 -31.11
N ASP A 394 -1.11 17.81 -31.57
CA ASP A 394 -1.86 18.50 -32.62
C ASP A 394 -3.01 19.40 -32.10
N GLY A 395 -3.03 19.63 -30.78
CA GLY A 395 -4.02 20.49 -30.11
C GLY A 395 -5.32 19.77 -29.72
N TRP A 396 -5.33 18.45 -29.75
CA TRP A 396 -6.40 17.66 -29.16
C TRP A 396 -6.15 17.45 -27.68
N ALA A 397 -7.22 17.36 -26.90
CA ALA A 397 -7.20 17.04 -25.49
C ALA A 397 -8.23 15.95 -25.18
N GLN A 398 -7.90 15.05 -24.27
CA GLN A 398 -8.82 14.05 -23.74
C GLN A 398 -9.37 14.51 -22.40
N LEU A 399 -10.71 14.42 -22.30
CA LEU A 399 -11.44 14.74 -21.10
C LEU A 399 -11.33 13.62 -20.08
N ASP A 400 -11.36 13.97 -18.80
CA ASP A 400 -11.47 12.99 -17.72
C ASP A 400 -12.73 12.13 -17.92
N TRP A 401 -12.66 10.89 -17.52
CA TRP A 401 -13.74 9.95 -17.62
C TRP A 401 -14.03 9.31 -16.27
N ASN A 402 -15.30 9.23 -15.95
CA ASN A 402 -15.71 8.59 -14.72
C ASN A 402 -15.51 7.08 -14.85
N VAL A 403 -14.70 6.52 -13.96
CA VAL A 403 -14.70 5.09 -13.71
C VAL A 403 -16.00 4.79 -12.97
N ALA A 404 -17.05 4.60 -13.75
CA ALA A 404 -18.39 4.38 -13.24
C ALA A 404 -19.07 3.33 -14.11
N LYS A 405 -19.94 2.54 -13.49
CA LYS A 405 -20.96 1.83 -14.24
C LYS A 405 -22.02 2.86 -14.62
N ASP A 406 -21.96 3.39 -15.82
CA ASP A 406 -22.85 4.44 -16.30
C ASP A 406 -23.68 3.94 -17.48
N GLU A 407 -24.99 4.06 -17.36
CA GLU A 407 -25.96 3.80 -18.43
C GLU A 407 -26.33 5.09 -19.19
N THR A 408 -25.76 6.26 -18.82
CA THR A 408 -25.97 7.54 -19.50
C THR A 408 -24.87 7.84 -20.52
N GLU A 409 -25.22 8.62 -21.55
CA GLU A 409 -24.27 9.07 -22.57
C GLU A 409 -23.44 10.29 -22.11
N ASP A 410 -23.82 10.95 -21.01
CA ASP A 410 -23.29 12.28 -20.64
C ASP A 410 -21.94 12.29 -19.91
N ASN A 411 -21.54 11.19 -19.25
CA ASN A 411 -20.33 11.11 -18.44
C ASN A 411 -19.17 10.34 -19.10
N ARG A 412 -19.23 10.14 -20.41
CA ARG A 412 -18.21 9.39 -21.14
C ARG A 412 -16.99 10.27 -21.44
N SER A 413 -15.82 9.68 -21.45
CA SER A 413 -14.62 10.26 -22.03
C SER A 413 -14.88 10.78 -23.44
N GLY A 414 -14.01 11.60 -23.93
CA GLY A 414 -14.04 12.06 -25.32
C GLY A 414 -12.92 13.04 -25.58
N PHE A 415 -12.82 13.44 -26.84
CA PHE A 415 -11.76 14.31 -27.31
C PHE A 415 -12.32 15.67 -27.70
N VAL A 416 -11.64 16.72 -27.28
CA VAL A 416 -11.96 18.09 -27.66
C VAL A 416 -10.78 18.71 -28.39
N ARG A 417 -11.08 19.50 -29.42
CA ARG A 417 -10.07 20.32 -30.06
C ARG A 417 -9.95 21.64 -29.32
N LEU A 418 -8.76 21.91 -28.81
CA LEU A 418 -8.47 23.17 -28.16
C LEU A 418 -8.19 24.22 -29.24
N GLY A 419 -9.11 25.19 -29.37
CA GLY A 419 -8.92 26.33 -30.25
C GLY A 419 -7.94 27.36 -29.67
N ASP A 420 -7.56 28.34 -30.49
CA ASP A 420 -6.67 29.45 -30.07
C ASP A 420 -7.24 30.28 -28.91
N ASP A 421 -8.56 30.21 -28.70
CA ASP A 421 -9.28 30.94 -27.62
C ASP A 421 -9.46 30.09 -26.33
N ALA A 422 -9.00 28.84 -26.29
CA ALA A 422 -9.12 28.00 -25.11
C ALA A 422 -8.06 28.39 -24.07
N GLU A 423 -8.50 28.88 -22.93
CA GLU A 423 -7.61 29.09 -21.79
C GLU A 423 -7.40 27.78 -21.03
N LEU A 424 -6.20 27.22 -21.18
CA LEU A 424 -5.76 26.07 -20.39
C LEU A 424 -5.07 26.54 -19.10
N GLY A 425 -5.64 26.15 -17.96
CA GLY A 425 -4.99 26.27 -16.67
C GLY A 425 -3.66 25.50 -16.59
N LYS A 426 -2.89 25.72 -15.54
CA LYS A 426 -1.77 24.85 -15.20
C LYS A 426 -2.30 23.52 -14.66
N PRO A 427 -1.55 22.38 -14.79
CA PRO A 427 -1.90 21.16 -14.10
C PRO A 427 -2.08 21.44 -12.61
N SER A 428 -3.15 20.93 -12.04
CA SER A 428 -3.45 21.05 -10.61
C SER A 428 -3.95 19.71 -10.08
N ARG A 429 -3.70 19.46 -8.80
CA ARG A 429 -4.22 18.25 -8.13
C ARG A 429 -5.74 18.29 -8.08
N MET A 430 -6.35 17.17 -8.38
CA MET A 430 -7.79 16.95 -8.17
C MET A 430 -8.01 16.56 -6.70
N GLU A 431 -8.93 17.26 -6.04
CA GLU A 431 -9.35 16.93 -4.68
C GLU A 431 -10.26 15.70 -4.66
N HIS A 432 -11.15 15.63 -5.65
CA HIS A 432 -12.11 14.54 -5.80
C HIS A 432 -11.98 13.92 -7.18
N TYR A 433 -11.96 12.59 -7.24
CA TYR A 433 -11.93 11.82 -8.48
C TYR A 433 -12.56 10.44 -8.29
N PHE A 434 -12.86 9.76 -9.38
CA PHE A 434 -13.47 8.44 -9.34
C PHE A 434 -12.39 7.36 -9.40
N VAL A 435 -12.63 6.26 -8.67
CA VAL A 435 -11.69 5.15 -8.55
C VAL A 435 -12.41 3.81 -8.66
N HIS A 436 -11.66 2.74 -8.95
CA HIS A 436 -12.18 1.38 -8.87
C HIS A 436 -12.28 0.90 -7.41
N PRO A 437 -13.27 0.03 -7.11
CA PRO A 437 -13.32 -0.67 -5.84
C PRO A 437 -12.08 -1.55 -5.63
N VAL A 438 -11.64 -1.64 -4.37
CA VAL A 438 -10.52 -2.52 -3.95
C VAL A 438 -11.03 -3.67 -3.08
N GLU A 439 -10.13 -4.62 -2.76
CA GLU A 439 -10.48 -5.76 -1.91
C GLU A 439 -11.09 -5.33 -0.57
N GLY A 440 -12.24 -5.92 -0.23
CA GLY A 440 -13.02 -5.58 0.98
C GLY A 440 -14.06 -4.47 0.79
N GLU A 441 -14.13 -3.89 -0.40
CA GLU A 441 -15.18 -2.98 -0.81
C GLU A 441 -16.21 -3.70 -1.69
N LEU A 442 -17.42 -3.13 -1.82
CA LEU A 442 -18.41 -3.64 -2.76
C LEU A 442 -17.95 -3.38 -4.20
N SER A 443 -18.23 -4.31 -5.11
CA SER A 443 -18.19 -4.03 -6.54
C SER A 443 -19.29 -3.05 -6.94
N PHE A 444 -19.19 -2.45 -8.12
CA PHE A 444 -20.24 -1.57 -8.66
C PHE A 444 -21.60 -2.29 -8.74
N ASP A 445 -21.62 -3.57 -9.16
CA ASP A 445 -22.86 -4.36 -9.22
C ASP A 445 -23.47 -4.63 -7.84
N GLU A 446 -22.64 -4.91 -6.83
CA GLU A 446 -23.09 -5.11 -5.46
C GLU A 446 -23.60 -3.80 -4.84
N ALA A 447 -22.96 -2.68 -5.11
CA ALA A 447 -23.39 -1.35 -4.66
C ALA A 447 -24.74 -0.98 -5.29
N GLU A 448 -24.91 -1.19 -6.60
CA GLU A 448 -26.20 -1.02 -7.28
C GLU A 448 -27.27 -1.89 -6.67
N ALA A 449 -27.02 -3.18 -6.53
CA ALA A 449 -28.01 -4.12 -5.97
C ALA A 449 -28.44 -3.69 -4.56
N LYS A 450 -27.51 -3.22 -3.75
CA LYS A 450 -27.78 -2.75 -2.39
C LYS A 450 -28.57 -1.44 -2.36
N ALA A 451 -28.25 -0.48 -3.23
CA ALA A 451 -29.00 0.76 -3.36
C ALA A 451 -30.44 0.50 -3.80
N ARG A 452 -30.67 -0.36 -4.80
CA ARG A 452 -32.00 -0.76 -5.24
C ARG A 452 -32.80 -1.45 -4.15
N ASP A 453 -32.18 -2.36 -3.40
CA ASP A 453 -32.83 -3.04 -2.27
C ASP A 453 -33.23 -2.04 -1.16
N TYR A 454 -32.35 -1.10 -0.83
CA TYR A 454 -32.66 -0.05 0.13
C TYR A 454 -33.87 0.78 -0.32
N VAL A 455 -33.86 1.30 -1.55
CA VAL A 455 -34.92 2.14 -2.09
C VAL A 455 -36.26 1.40 -2.15
N LEU A 456 -36.25 0.09 -2.41
CA LEU A 456 -37.45 -0.75 -2.43
C LEU A 456 -38.15 -0.89 -1.06
N HIS A 457 -37.37 -0.85 0.02
CA HIS A 457 -37.87 -1.16 1.36
C HIS A 457 -37.92 0.05 2.30
N HIS A 458 -37.28 1.17 1.90
CA HIS A 458 -37.17 2.37 2.73
C HIS A 458 -37.59 3.62 1.94
N GLY A 459 -37.93 4.68 2.66
CA GLY A 459 -38.11 6.02 2.09
C GLY A 459 -36.82 6.83 2.11
N PRO A 460 -36.86 8.11 1.70
CA PRO A 460 -35.73 9.03 1.85
C PRO A 460 -35.21 9.09 3.29
N THR A 461 -33.90 9.31 3.45
CA THR A 461 -33.27 9.38 4.78
C THR A 461 -33.64 10.65 5.54
N LYS A 462 -33.94 11.74 4.83
CA LYS A 462 -34.29 13.05 5.39
C LYS A 462 -35.71 13.49 4.95
N ASP A 463 -36.46 14.05 5.84
CA ASP A 463 -37.70 14.87 5.69
C ASP A 463 -38.93 14.27 4.96
N ALA A 464 -38.80 13.19 4.22
CA ALA A 464 -39.92 12.55 3.54
C ALA A 464 -40.14 11.12 4.04
N LYS A 465 -41.40 10.72 4.19
CA LYS A 465 -41.74 9.34 4.62
C LYS A 465 -41.84 8.36 3.46
N THR A 466 -41.99 8.87 2.22
CA THR A 466 -42.17 8.07 1.02
C THR A 466 -41.66 8.86 -0.19
N TRP A 467 -41.16 8.13 -1.20
CA TRP A 467 -40.75 8.70 -2.49
C TRP A 467 -41.94 9.42 -3.18
N SER A 468 -41.67 10.56 -3.82
CA SER A 468 -42.72 11.40 -4.43
C SER A 468 -43.25 10.81 -5.73
N LYS A 469 -42.39 10.35 -6.62
CA LYS A 469 -42.80 9.83 -7.93
C LYS A 469 -43.37 8.40 -7.84
N ALA A 470 -44.33 8.11 -8.71
CA ALA A 470 -45.03 6.80 -8.70
C ALA A 470 -44.08 5.63 -9.04
N TRP A 471 -43.13 5.80 -9.94
CA TRP A 471 -42.16 4.76 -10.29
C TRP A 471 -41.20 4.45 -9.13
N MET A 472 -40.79 5.47 -8.37
CA MET A 472 -39.96 5.33 -7.18
C MET A 472 -40.63 4.53 -6.06
N ARG A 473 -41.96 4.42 -6.07
CA ARG A 473 -42.75 3.66 -5.10
C ARG A 473 -43.13 2.26 -5.55
N SER A 474 -42.77 1.89 -6.79
CA SER A 474 -43.12 0.59 -7.35
C SER A 474 -41.87 -0.28 -7.56
N ARG A 475 -41.98 -1.57 -7.17
CA ARG A 475 -40.91 -2.54 -7.43
C ARG A 475 -40.51 -2.59 -8.90
N LYS A 476 -41.48 -2.53 -9.82
CA LYS A 476 -41.22 -2.58 -11.25
C LYS A 476 -40.49 -1.33 -11.73
N GLY A 477 -40.84 -0.16 -11.19
CA GLY A 477 -40.17 1.10 -11.54
C GLY A 477 -38.71 1.10 -11.09
N ILE A 478 -38.44 0.79 -9.81
CA ILE A 478 -37.09 0.79 -9.26
C ILE A 478 -36.18 -0.25 -9.92
N LEU A 479 -36.67 -1.47 -10.17
CA LEU A 479 -35.89 -2.50 -10.86
C LEU A 479 -35.69 -2.22 -12.36
N GLY A 480 -36.51 -1.38 -12.98
CA GLY A 480 -36.42 -0.97 -14.37
C GLY A 480 -35.80 0.42 -14.57
N ALA A 481 -35.39 1.08 -13.51
CA ALA A 481 -34.69 2.35 -13.58
C ALA A 481 -33.26 2.15 -14.15
N ALA A 482 -32.80 3.09 -14.96
CA ALA A 482 -31.39 3.18 -15.30
C ALA A 482 -30.56 3.55 -14.06
N CYS A 483 -29.29 3.23 -14.08
CA CYS A 483 -28.43 3.41 -12.91
C CYS A 483 -27.04 3.87 -13.30
N THR A 484 -26.55 4.89 -12.61
CA THR A 484 -25.13 5.23 -12.58
C THR A 484 -24.58 4.88 -11.20
N VAL A 485 -23.45 4.20 -11.15
CA VAL A 485 -22.74 3.85 -9.91
C VAL A 485 -21.30 4.27 -10.05
N ALA A 486 -20.86 5.16 -9.19
CA ALA A 486 -19.48 5.62 -9.12
C ALA A 486 -18.92 5.49 -7.71
N LEU A 487 -17.63 5.26 -7.58
CA LEU A 487 -16.91 5.30 -6.31
C LEU A 487 -16.03 6.55 -6.31
N ARG A 488 -16.44 7.56 -5.57
CA ARG A 488 -15.73 8.82 -5.44
C ARG A 488 -14.72 8.76 -4.31
N TYR A 489 -13.51 9.25 -4.55
CA TYR A 489 -12.44 9.33 -3.58
C TYR A 489 -12.07 10.80 -3.32
N ASN A 490 -11.86 11.14 -2.04
CA ASN A 490 -11.34 12.43 -1.62
C ASN A 490 -9.87 12.26 -1.20
N SER A 491 -8.96 12.92 -1.93
CA SER A 491 -7.52 12.80 -1.72
C SER A 491 -7.02 13.46 -0.43
N GLU A 492 -7.75 14.43 0.13
CA GLU A 492 -7.39 15.11 1.37
C GLU A 492 -7.78 14.27 2.59
N THR A 493 -9.04 13.77 2.64
CA THR A 493 -9.52 12.95 3.77
C THR A 493 -9.13 11.49 3.64
N ARG A 494 -8.75 11.03 2.43
CA ARG A 494 -8.49 9.62 2.06
C ARG A 494 -9.70 8.73 2.24
N GLU A 495 -10.89 9.28 2.09
CA GLU A 495 -12.15 8.56 2.19
C GLU A 495 -12.74 8.32 0.83
N ALA A 496 -13.39 7.17 0.67
CA ALA A 496 -14.16 6.82 -0.52
C ALA A 496 -15.64 6.64 -0.17
N GLY A 497 -16.50 6.87 -1.15
CA GLY A 497 -17.93 6.65 -1.00
C GLY A 497 -18.59 6.39 -2.33
N PHE A 498 -19.55 5.46 -2.36
CA PHE A 498 -20.36 5.25 -3.54
C PHE A 498 -21.39 6.35 -3.70
N GLU A 499 -21.48 6.89 -4.91
CA GLU A 499 -22.55 7.74 -5.40
C GLU A 499 -23.36 6.96 -6.44
N ILE A 500 -24.62 6.68 -6.15
CA ILE A 500 -25.52 5.91 -7.00
C ILE A 500 -26.70 6.77 -7.40
N TRP A 501 -26.97 6.83 -8.69
CA TRP A 501 -28.09 7.57 -9.24
C TRP A 501 -29.04 6.61 -9.96
N LEU A 502 -30.30 6.54 -9.50
CA LEU A 502 -31.36 5.77 -10.13
C LEU A 502 -32.34 6.73 -10.80
N TYR A 503 -32.58 6.58 -12.09
CA TYR A 503 -33.42 7.49 -12.88
C TYR A 503 -34.24 6.73 -13.92
N GLN A 504 -35.23 7.40 -14.52
CA GLN A 504 -36.09 6.83 -15.55
C GLN A 504 -35.69 7.39 -16.91
N PRO A 505 -35.04 6.61 -17.81
CA PRO A 505 -34.54 7.11 -19.06
C PRO A 505 -35.69 7.49 -20.02
N GLY A 506 -35.44 8.49 -20.90
CA GLY A 506 -36.28 8.84 -22.02
C GLY A 506 -37.51 9.70 -21.70
N THR A 507 -37.55 10.38 -20.57
CA THR A 507 -38.53 11.42 -20.23
C THR A 507 -37.88 12.79 -20.16
N GLU A 508 -38.62 13.90 -20.39
CA GLU A 508 -38.11 15.26 -20.09
C GLU A 508 -37.80 15.46 -18.59
N GLU A 509 -38.02 14.40 -17.79
CA GLU A 509 -37.80 14.30 -16.37
C GLU A 509 -36.55 13.43 -16.06
N ASP A 510 -35.61 13.23 -17.03
CA ASP A 510 -34.40 12.44 -16.88
C ASP A 510 -33.45 13.01 -15.78
N GLU A 511 -33.65 14.28 -15.43
CA GLU A 511 -32.96 14.97 -14.37
C GLU A 511 -33.50 14.61 -12.95
N GLU A 512 -34.66 13.92 -12.87
CA GLU A 512 -35.25 13.56 -11.59
C GLU A 512 -35.03 12.08 -11.25
N GLY A 513 -34.29 11.81 -10.20
CA GLY A 513 -33.98 10.47 -9.77
C GLY A 513 -33.85 10.32 -8.26
N ILE A 514 -33.26 9.23 -7.85
CA ILE A 514 -32.90 8.95 -6.47
C ILE A 514 -31.39 8.87 -6.38
N ALA A 515 -30.79 9.79 -5.63
CA ALA A 515 -29.40 9.70 -5.21
C ALA A 515 -29.28 8.81 -3.97
N VAL A 516 -28.35 7.87 -3.97
CA VAL A 516 -28.01 7.04 -2.82
C VAL A 516 -26.51 7.15 -2.59
N GLU A 517 -26.14 7.59 -1.41
CA GLU A 517 -24.75 7.64 -0.96
C GLU A 517 -24.51 6.50 0.05
N MET A 518 -23.39 5.78 -0.10
CA MET A 518 -23.02 4.72 0.84
C MET A 518 -21.51 4.61 1.02
N THR A 519 -21.09 4.04 2.14
CA THR A 519 -19.69 3.71 2.39
C THR A 519 -19.20 2.64 1.39
N PRO A 520 -17.90 2.47 1.19
CA PRO A 520 -17.36 1.41 0.33
C PRO A 520 -17.80 -0.01 0.75
N GLN A 521 -18.11 -0.21 2.03
CA GLN A 521 -18.63 -1.47 2.58
C GLN A 521 -20.15 -1.57 2.50
N GLY A 522 -20.82 -0.52 1.97
CA GLY A 522 -22.24 -0.50 1.68
C GLY A 522 -23.17 -0.06 2.83
N GLU A 523 -22.69 0.66 3.82
CA GLU A 523 -23.55 1.33 4.78
C GLU A 523 -24.16 2.57 4.13
N ILE A 524 -25.51 2.68 4.14
CA ILE A 524 -26.20 3.82 3.53
C ILE A 524 -25.98 5.07 4.37
N ILE A 525 -25.43 6.10 3.77
CA ILE A 525 -25.19 7.41 4.38
C ILE A 525 -26.39 8.33 4.15
N ASP A 526 -26.82 8.44 2.90
CA ASP A 526 -27.97 9.25 2.50
C ASP A 526 -28.72 8.60 1.33
N ALA A 527 -30.01 8.89 1.24
CA ALA A 527 -30.84 8.55 0.10
C ALA A 527 -31.94 9.61 -0.06
N ALA A 528 -31.94 10.32 -1.17
CA ALA A 528 -32.80 11.46 -1.41
C ALA A 528 -33.29 11.51 -2.87
N GLU A 529 -34.46 12.16 -3.07
CA GLU A 529 -34.87 12.59 -4.39
C GLU A 529 -34.04 13.82 -4.79
N GLY A 530 -33.53 13.84 -6.01
CA GLY A 530 -32.68 14.92 -6.49
C GLY A 530 -32.82 15.12 -7.98
N PHE A 531 -32.10 16.11 -8.46
CA PHE A 531 -31.87 16.37 -9.87
C PHE A 531 -30.42 15.97 -10.17
N GLY A 532 -30.21 15.25 -11.27
CA GLY A 532 -28.90 14.81 -11.73
C GLY A 532 -28.08 15.95 -12.33
#